data_7588ebab8f0e1e7c132623b17d85413c
#
_entry.id   7588ebab8f0e1e7c132623b17d85413c
#
_cell.length_a   1.000
_cell.length_b   1.000
_cell.length_c   1.000
_cell.angle_alpha   90.00
_cell.angle_beta   90.00
_cell.angle_gamma   90.00
#
_symmetry.space_group_name_H-M   'P 1'
#
loop_
_entity.id
_entity.type
_entity.pdbx_description
1 polymer ?
#
loop_
_entity_poly.entity_id
_entity_poly.type
_entity_poly.pdbx_seq_one_letter_code
_entity_poly.pdbx_strand_id
1 'polypeptide(L)'
;MNLGLHIPSTSWEGGASRLGSKLAEVVEAAESAGFETIDVADHVWGHPATGGAETSQIEAYTTLGFIAAHTRRVRLLALATAVSYRHAGLLAKMVTTLDVLSGGRAMLGIGAGDYAEEAQGLGLPFPALGERFDLLEETVQACLRMWEGDRGADEPFVGKHVRIERPLNMPQSLSRPHPPILIAGSGERRTLPLVARYGDACNLRPSPEIPRQLDLLRRLCEQEGRDYDAIEKTAPFGFDVGPNGSKAGEVIGKLRWLSRMGIQTVFGWVVGVDQITPLEVMGREVIPAVAELRAA
;
A
#
# COMPACT_ATOMS: atom_id res chain seq x y z
N MET A 1 -7.14 7.59 -14.61
CA MET A 1 -6.10 6.85 -13.85
C MET A 1 -5.73 7.66 -12.63
N ASN A 2 -5.69 7.03 -11.47
CA ASN A 2 -5.35 7.69 -10.21
C ASN A 2 -3.85 7.54 -9.92
N LEU A 3 -3.27 8.51 -9.22
CA LEU A 3 -1.87 8.46 -8.81
C LEU A 3 -1.75 8.52 -7.29
N GLY A 4 -0.90 7.66 -6.73
CA GLY A 4 -0.47 7.66 -5.34
C GLY A 4 1.01 8.03 -5.22
N LEU A 5 1.35 8.78 -4.18
CA LEU A 5 2.74 9.07 -3.83
C LEU A 5 3.26 7.96 -2.91
N HIS A 6 4.26 7.22 -3.37
CA HIS A 6 5.02 6.27 -2.56
C HIS A 6 6.24 6.93 -1.93
N ILE A 7 6.40 6.81 -0.62
CA ILE A 7 7.57 7.27 0.12
C ILE A 7 8.42 6.05 0.51
N PRO A 8 9.42 5.67 -0.31
CA PRO A 8 10.20 4.45 -0.08
C PRO A 8 11.31 4.60 0.95
N SER A 9 11.76 5.82 1.20
CA SER A 9 12.81 6.17 2.17
C SER A 9 12.72 7.64 2.55
N THR A 10 13.42 8.02 3.61
CA THR A 10 13.43 9.38 4.16
C THR A 10 14.84 9.96 4.28
N SER A 11 15.76 9.56 3.41
CA SER A 11 17.11 10.12 3.31
C SER A 11 17.10 11.48 2.59
N TRP A 12 16.44 12.47 3.23
CA TRP A 12 16.23 13.80 2.68
C TRP A 12 17.23 14.83 3.26
N GLU A 13 17.38 15.95 2.55
CA GLU A 13 18.27 17.02 2.99
C GLU A 13 17.88 17.57 4.36
N GLY A 14 18.89 17.80 5.22
CA GLY A 14 18.72 18.28 6.59
C GLY A 14 18.61 17.19 7.65
N GLY A 15 18.57 15.91 7.25
CA GLY A 15 18.62 14.75 8.15
C GLY A 15 17.46 14.68 9.15
N ALA A 16 17.62 13.87 10.19
CA ALA A 16 16.55 13.54 11.16
C ALA A 16 15.93 14.77 11.85
N SER A 17 16.71 15.83 12.11
CA SER A 17 16.21 17.03 12.81
C SER A 17 15.19 17.84 12.00
N ARG A 18 15.21 17.72 10.67
CA ARG A 18 14.29 18.43 9.75
C ARG A 18 13.26 17.49 9.12
N LEU A 19 13.38 16.19 9.36
CA LEU A 19 12.56 15.19 8.68
C LEU A 19 11.06 15.40 8.89
N GLY A 20 10.62 15.66 10.12
CA GLY A 20 9.19 15.86 10.40
C GLY A 20 8.59 17.06 9.65
N SER A 21 9.26 18.22 9.68
CA SER A 21 8.78 19.40 8.94
C SER A 21 8.82 19.19 7.43
N LYS A 22 9.83 18.51 6.91
CA LYS A 22 9.95 18.21 5.48
C LYS A 22 8.89 17.20 5.03
N LEU A 23 8.61 16.17 5.85
CA LEU A 23 7.54 15.22 5.56
C LEU A 23 6.18 15.92 5.50
N ALA A 24 5.88 16.81 6.44
CA ALA A 24 4.65 17.60 6.42
C ALA A 24 4.53 18.40 5.11
N GLU A 25 5.59 19.14 4.73
CA GLU A 25 5.64 19.91 3.48
C GLU A 25 5.40 19.04 2.24
N VAL A 26 6.06 17.88 2.17
CA VAL A 26 5.92 16.93 1.04
C VAL A 26 4.50 16.40 0.92
N VAL A 27 3.89 15.95 2.02
CA VAL A 27 2.55 15.32 1.94
C VAL A 27 1.44 16.34 1.69
N GLU A 28 1.58 17.56 2.20
CA GLU A 28 0.67 18.68 1.90
C GLU A 28 0.79 19.11 0.43
N ALA A 29 2.01 19.18 -0.10
CA ALA A 29 2.25 19.45 -1.52
C ALA A 29 1.69 18.35 -2.42
N ALA A 30 1.88 17.07 -2.06
CA ALA A 30 1.35 15.94 -2.81
C ALA A 30 -0.19 15.96 -2.86
N GLU A 31 -0.85 16.18 -1.72
CA GLU A 31 -2.31 16.31 -1.68
C GLU A 31 -2.80 17.50 -2.52
N SER A 32 -2.07 18.63 -2.48
CA SER A 32 -2.38 19.83 -3.28
C SER A 32 -2.16 19.59 -4.76
N ALA A 33 -1.16 18.82 -5.14
CA ALA A 33 -0.88 18.42 -6.52
C ALA A 33 -1.97 17.48 -7.10
N GLY A 34 -2.78 16.83 -6.25
CA GLY A 34 -3.87 15.95 -6.69
C GLY A 34 -3.54 14.47 -6.61
N PHE A 35 -2.52 14.06 -5.87
CA PHE A 35 -2.35 12.64 -5.52
C PHE A 35 -3.54 12.18 -4.66
N GLU A 36 -4.07 10.98 -4.95
CA GLU A 36 -5.24 10.42 -4.24
C GLU A 36 -4.86 9.51 -3.08
N THR A 37 -3.62 9.03 -3.05
CA THR A 37 -3.11 8.16 -2.00
C THR A 37 -1.70 8.59 -1.64
N ILE A 38 -1.35 8.48 -0.36
CA ILE A 38 0.04 8.51 0.10
C ILE A 38 0.32 7.20 0.78
N ASP A 39 1.34 6.52 0.33
CA ASP A 39 1.77 5.27 0.90
C ASP A 39 3.24 5.29 1.31
N VAL A 40 3.58 4.49 2.32
CA VAL A 40 4.94 4.36 2.84
C VAL A 40 5.39 2.90 2.79
N ALA A 41 6.70 2.69 2.60
CA ALA A 41 7.28 1.36 2.72
C ALA A 41 7.22 0.88 4.18
N ASP A 42 6.90 -0.40 4.41
CA ASP A 42 6.93 -1.00 5.74
C ASP A 42 8.25 -1.76 5.98
N HIS A 43 9.33 -1.00 5.97
CA HIS A 43 10.67 -1.45 6.34
C HIS A 43 11.15 -0.69 7.58
N VAL A 44 11.96 -1.34 8.42
CA VAL A 44 12.62 -0.75 9.60
C VAL A 44 14.03 -0.31 9.23
N TRP A 45 14.66 -1.02 8.30
CA TRP A 45 15.92 -0.66 7.66
C TRP A 45 15.67 -0.16 6.24
N GLY A 46 16.61 0.56 5.66
CA GLY A 46 16.56 0.88 4.24
C GLY A 46 16.60 -0.40 3.39
N HIS A 47 15.72 -0.47 2.40
CA HIS A 47 15.66 -1.64 1.51
C HIS A 47 16.81 -1.60 0.47
N PRO A 48 17.37 -2.75 0.05
CA PRO A 48 18.42 -2.80 -0.98
C PRO A 48 18.09 -2.04 -2.28
N ALA A 49 16.82 -2.04 -2.69
CA ALA A 49 16.38 -1.30 -3.87
C ALA A 49 16.37 0.24 -3.71
N THR A 50 16.48 0.74 -2.47
CA THR A 50 16.42 2.19 -2.15
C THR A 50 17.71 2.71 -1.51
N GLY A 51 18.80 1.96 -1.59
CA GLY A 51 20.11 2.39 -1.10
C GLY A 51 20.72 1.53 -0.01
N GLY A 52 20.05 0.47 0.44
CA GLY A 52 20.53 -0.49 1.43
C GLY A 52 20.20 -0.12 2.87
N ALA A 53 20.58 -1.01 3.81
CA ALA A 53 20.18 -0.99 5.21
C ALA A 53 20.48 0.32 5.94
N GLU A 54 21.53 1.03 5.57
CA GLU A 54 21.95 2.31 6.17
C GLU A 54 21.12 3.51 5.67
N THR A 55 20.21 3.31 4.72
CA THR A 55 19.32 4.37 4.23
C THR A 55 18.28 4.70 5.29
N SER A 56 18.06 6.00 5.53
CA SER A 56 17.09 6.46 6.54
C SER A 56 15.69 5.93 6.26
N GLN A 57 15.13 5.25 7.24
CA GLN A 57 13.77 4.71 7.22
C GLN A 57 13.07 5.07 8.54
N ILE A 58 11.76 5.31 8.48
CA ILE A 58 10.91 5.55 9.65
C ILE A 58 9.75 4.57 9.65
N GLU A 59 9.29 4.18 10.85
CA GLU A 59 8.26 3.16 11.04
C GLU A 59 6.93 3.55 10.37
N ALA A 60 6.36 2.62 9.61
CA ALA A 60 5.27 2.88 8.68
C ALA A 60 4.01 3.44 9.34
N TYR A 61 3.48 2.80 10.36
CA TYR A 61 2.19 3.19 10.95
C TYR A 61 2.28 4.46 11.80
N THR A 62 3.41 4.69 12.46
CA THR A 62 3.72 5.97 13.12
C THR A 62 3.78 7.10 12.10
N THR A 63 4.42 6.85 10.96
CA THR A 63 4.50 7.79 9.84
C THR A 63 3.11 8.08 9.24
N LEU A 64 2.31 7.05 9.00
CA LEU A 64 0.95 7.22 8.48
C LEU A 64 0.06 8.02 9.44
N GLY A 65 0.20 7.83 10.76
CA GLY A 65 -0.48 8.65 11.75
C GLY A 65 -0.09 10.12 11.67
N PHE A 66 1.19 10.42 11.46
CA PHE A 66 1.69 11.77 11.24
C PHE A 66 1.12 12.36 9.93
N ILE A 67 1.15 11.60 8.83
CA ILE A 67 0.60 12.02 7.53
C ILE A 67 -0.91 12.28 7.64
N ALA A 68 -1.64 11.46 8.39
CA ALA A 68 -3.06 11.65 8.62
C ALA A 68 -3.41 13.02 9.23
N ALA A 69 -2.55 13.53 10.12
CA ALA A 69 -2.73 14.84 10.74
C ALA A 69 -2.48 16.02 9.78
N HIS A 70 -1.59 15.83 8.79
CA HIS A 70 -1.20 16.85 7.80
C HIS A 70 -1.99 16.82 6.49
N THR A 71 -2.89 15.85 6.31
CA THR A 71 -3.69 15.67 5.08
C THR A 71 -5.17 15.55 5.41
N ARG A 72 -6.05 15.73 4.40
CA ARG A 72 -7.50 15.71 4.59
C ARG A 72 -8.25 14.76 3.66
N ARG A 73 -7.70 14.45 2.48
CA ARG A 73 -8.38 13.70 1.41
C ARG A 73 -7.69 12.43 1.00
N VAL A 74 -6.36 12.41 0.97
CA VAL A 74 -5.59 11.26 0.48
C VAL A 74 -5.84 10.01 1.32
N ARG A 75 -5.96 8.87 0.65
CA ARG A 75 -5.95 7.55 1.29
C ARG A 75 -4.56 7.25 1.82
N LEU A 76 -4.47 6.43 2.85
CA LEU A 76 -3.25 6.15 3.60
C LEU A 76 -3.02 4.64 3.69
N LEU A 77 -1.85 4.18 3.28
CA LEU A 77 -1.55 2.77 3.32
C LEU A 77 -0.04 2.49 3.51
N ALA A 78 0.29 1.42 4.21
CA ALA A 78 1.63 0.83 4.14
C ALA A 78 1.69 -0.08 2.91
N LEU A 79 2.65 0.11 2.00
CA LEU A 79 2.79 -0.68 0.78
C LEU A 79 4.15 -1.41 0.74
N ALA A 80 4.18 -2.63 1.25
CA ALA A 80 3.10 -3.31 1.93
C ALA A 80 3.58 -3.84 3.29
N THR A 81 2.69 -3.91 4.26
CA THR A 81 2.97 -4.53 5.56
C THR A 81 3.48 -5.95 5.35
N ALA A 82 4.69 -6.23 5.87
CA ALA A 82 5.23 -7.58 5.91
C ALA A 82 4.48 -8.38 6.98
N VAL A 83 3.80 -9.44 6.57
CA VAL A 83 2.89 -10.21 7.44
C VAL A 83 3.55 -10.73 8.72
N SER A 84 4.87 -11.00 8.68
CA SER A 84 5.62 -11.52 9.82
C SER A 84 6.09 -10.46 10.83
N TYR A 85 5.91 -9.15 10.54
CA TYR A 85 6.43 -8.08 11.41
C TYR A 85 5.46 -7.72 12.55
N ARG A 86 4.18 -8.05 12.43
CA ARG A 86 3.17 -7.72 13.45
C ARG A 86 2.17 -8.85 13.65
N HIS A 87 1.76 -9.05 14.89
CA HIS A 87 0.64 -9.95 15.20
C HIS A 87 -0.66 -9.43 14.56
N ALA A 88 -1.47 -10.32 13.99
CA ALA A 88 -2.69 -10.00 13.25
C ALA A 88 -3.65 -9.08 14.04
N GLY A 89 -3.89 -9.38 15.31
CA GLY A 89 -4.76 -8.57 16.17
C GLY A 89 -4.24 -7.14 16.40
N LEU A 90 -2.91 -6.98 16.54
CA LEU A 90 -2.30 -5.66 16.64
C LEU A 90 -2.41 -4.90 15.30
N LEU A 91 -2.15 -5.58 14.19
CA LEU A 91 -2.26 -4.99 12.85
C LEU A 91 -3.68 -4.49 12.57
N ALA A 92 -4.70 -5.32 12.82
CA ALA A 92 -6.11 -4.93 12.68
C ALA A 92 -6.43 -3.68 13.51
N LYS A 93 -5.90 -3.60 14.74
CA LYS A 93 -6.08 -2.43 15.61
C LYS A 93 -5.35 -1.20 15.12
N MET A 94 -4.15 -1.33 14.59
CA MET A 94 -3.36 -0.22 14.04
C MET A 94 -4.10 0.39 12.82
N VAL A 95 -4.56 -0.45 11.89
CA VAL A 95 -5.33 0.01 10.72
C VAL A 95 -6.65 0.66 11.14
N THR A 96 -7.38 0.07 12.10
CA THR A 96 -8.59 0.68 12.65
C THR A 96 -8.30 2.04 13.27
N THR A 97 -7.22 2.16 14.03
CA THR A 97 -6.84 3.43 14.68
C THR A 97 -6.52 4.49 13.63
N LEU A 98 -5.75 4.14 12.60
CA LEU A 98 -5.45 5.03 11.50
C LEU A 98 -6.73 5.46 10.76
N ASP A 99 -7.66 4.52 10.53
CA ASP A 99 -8.94 4.79 9.86
C ASP A 99 -9.79 5.79 10.65
N VAL A 100 -9.93 5.59 11.95
CA VAL A 100 -10.68 6.50 12.84
C VAL A 100 -10.03 7.88 12.90
N LEU A 101 -8.71 7.95 13.11
CA LEU A 101 -7.99 9.23 13.23
C LEU A 101 -7.93 9.99 11.91
N SER A 102 -7.93 9.31 10.78
CA SER A 102 -7.91 9.93 9.46
C SER A 102 -9.30 10.25 8.89
N GLY A 103 -10.38 9.85 9.58
CA GLY A 103 -11.75 10.07 9.09
C GLY A 103 -12.14 9.10 7.96
N GLY A 104 -11.72 7.83 8.03
CA GLY A 104 -12.11 6.78 7.08
C GLY A 104 -11.19 6.69 5.84
N ARG A 105 -9.91 7.08 5.95
CA ARG A 105 -8.97 7.11 4.82
C ARG A 105 -7.93 5.98 4.82
N ALA A 106 -7.92 5.12 5.85
CA ALA A 106 -6.94 4.05 5.93
C ALA A 106 -7.26 2.88 4.99
N MET A 107 -6.20 2.25 4.50
CA MET A 107 -6.23 0.96 3.80
C MET A 107 -5.25 0.01 4.46
N LEU A 108 -5.52 -1.29 4.44
CA LEU A 108 -4.54 -2.33 4.77
C LEU A 108 -3.81 -2.74 3.48
N GLY A 109 -2.55 -2.34 3.33
CA GLY A 109 -1.67 -2.95 2.33
C GLY A 109 -0.86 -4.06 2.99
N ILE A 110 -0.92 -5.29 2.47
CA ILE A 110 -0.27 -6.44 3.08
C ILE A 110 0.38 -7.37 2.05
N GLY A 111 1.50 -7.97 2.42
CA GLY A 111 2.24 -8.94 1.61
C GLY A 111 3.00 -9.96 2.44
N ALA A 112 3.57 -10.96 1.77
CA ALA A 112 4.31 -12.02 2.44
C ALA A 112 5.67 -11.57 3.00
N GLY A 113 6.13 -10.35 2.68
CA GLY A 113 7.48 -9.87 3.02
C GLY A 113 8.55 -10.45 2.09
N ASP A 114 9.64 -9.71 1.88
CA ASP A 114 10.71 -10.05 0.93
C ASP A 114 12.12 -9.79 1.47
N TYR A 115 12.29 -9.11 2.62
CA TYR A 115 13.59 -8.73 3.14
C TYR A 115 13.99 -9.56 4.36
N ALA A 116 14.55 -10.74 4.07
CA ALA A 116 14.97 -11.72 5.10
C ALA A 116 16.07 -11.19 6.03
N GLU A 117 17.04 -10.43 5.48
CA GLU A 117 18.17 -9.90 6.26
C GLU A 117 17.69 -8.91 7.34
N GLU A 118 16.76 -8.03 7.00
CA GLU A 118 16.14 -7.10 7.94
C GLU A 118 15.41 -7.85 9.06
N ALA A 119 14.57 -8.82 8.70
CA ALA A 119 13.82 -9.58 9.68
C ALA A 119 14.75 -10.34 10.64
N GLN A 120 15.77 -11.02 10.11
CA GLN A 120 16.76 -11.75 10.91
C GLN A 120 17.58 -10.82 11.80
N GLY A 121 18.04 -9.69 11.27
CA GLY A 121 18.81 -8.69 12.01
C GLY A 121 18.03 -8.06 13.16
N LEU A 122 16.71 -7.94 13.03
CA LEU A 122 15.80 -7.44 14.06
C LEU A 122 15.28 -8.53 15.01
N GLY A 123 15.62 -9.82 14.77
CA GLY A 123 15.08 -10.93 15.54
C GLY A 123 13.60 -11.21 15.26
N LEU A 124 13.09 -10.73 14.13
CA LEU A 124 11.71 -10.99 13.71
C LEU A 124 11.60 -12.35 13.01
N PRO A 125 10.45 -13.05 13.14
CA PRO A 125 10.25 -14.31 12.45
C PRO A 125 10.23 -14.10 10.92
N PHE A 126 10.93 -14.96 10.19
CA PHE A 126 10.90 -14.97 8.73
C PHE A 126 10.85 -16.42 8.23
N PRO A 127 9.71 -17.11 8.38
CA PRO A 127 9.57 -18.51 7.99
C PRO A 127 9.65 -18.69 6.47
N ALA A 128 9.60 -19.94 6.01
CA ALA A 128 9.60 -20.26 4.60
C ALA A 128 8.45 -19.57 3.84
N LEU A 129 8.66 -19.27 2.57
CA LEU A 129 7.70 -18.49 1.77
C LEU A 129 6.28 -19.08 1.79
N GLY A 130 6.15 -20.40 1.72
CA GLY A 130 4.84 -21.07 1.79
C GLY A 130 4.11 -20.77 3.11
N GLU A 131 4.84 -20.87 4.22
CA GLU A 131 4.31 -20.59 5.55
C GLU A 131 3.95 -19.10 5.73
N ARG A 132 4.74 -18.18 5.14
CA ARG A 132 4.39 -16.76 5.14
C ARG A 132 3.08 -16.47 4.37
N PHE A 133 2.80 -17.20 3.29
CA PHE A 133 1.52 -17.11 2.60
C PHE A 133 0.35 -17.67 3.40
N ASP A 134 0.57 -18.78 4.14
CA ASP A 134 -0.46 -19.32 5.03
C ASP A 134 -0.75 -18.31 6.16
N LEU A 135 0.30 -17.74 6.75
CA LEU A 135 0.18 -16.66 7.74
C LEU A 135 -0.51 -15.40 7.16
N LEU A 136 -0.22 -15.04 5.90
CA LEU A 136 -0.86 -13.91 5.23
C LEU A 136 -2.38 -14.12 5.11
N GLU A 137 -2.81 -15.30 4.67
CA GLU A 137 -4.23 -15.63 4.57
C GLU A 137 -4.93 -15.56 5.93
N GLU A 138 -4.37 -16.21 6.95
CA GLU A 138 -4.91 -16.18 8.30
C GLU A 138 -4.92 -14.77 8.92
N THR A 139 -3.89 -13.95 8.63
CA THR A 139 -3.83 -12.56 9.10
C THR A 139 -4.96 -11.73 8.50
N VAL A 140 -5.22 -11.87 7.20
CA VAL A 140 -6.33 -11.17 6.53
C VAL A 140 -7.68 -11.61 7.11
N GLN A 141 -7.87 -12.92 7.29
CA GLN A 141 -9.10 -13.48 7.91
C GLN A 141 -9.29 -12.95 9.34
N ALA A 142 -8.22 -12.91 10.14
CA ALA A 142 -8.27 -12.39 11.50
C ALA A 142 -8.60 -10.89 11.53
N CYS A 143 -8.04 -10.09 10.60
CA CYS A 143 -8.39 -8.67 10.45
C CYS A 143 -9.87 -8.51 10.12
N LEU A 144 -10.38 -9.24 9.12
CA LEU A 144 -11.78 -9.22 8.75
C LEU A 144 -12.68 -9.59 9.95
N ARG A 145 -12.33 -10.65 10.69
CA ARG A 145 -13.04 -11.05 11.91
C ARG A 145 -13.12 -9.91 12.94
N MET A 146 -12.03 -9.20 13.17
CA MET A 146 -11.98 -8.06 14.10
C MET A 146 -12.78 -6.85 13.61
N TRP A 147 -13.00 -6.72 12.31
CA TRP A 147 -13.78 -5.64 11.70
C TRP A 147 -15.28 -5.96 11.54
N GLU A 148 -15.71 -7.18 11.84
CA GLU A 148 -17.15 -7.57 11.85
C GLU A 148 -17.96 -6.92 12.99
N GLY A 149 -17.30 -6.20 13.89
CA GLY A 149 -17.95 -5.54 15.03
C GLY A 149 -18.31 -6.53 16.15
N ASP A 150 -19.44 -6.29 16.81
CA ASP A 150 -19.85 -7.08 17.97
C ASP A 150 -20.02 -8.57 17.65
N ARG A 151 -20.43 -8.91 16.42
CA ARG A 151 -20.58 -10.31 15.99
C ARG A 151 -19.26 -11.08 15.96
N GLY A 152 -18.12 -10.39 15.76
CA GLY A 152 -16.80 -11.01 15.76
C GLY A 152 -16.18 -11.20 17.15
N ALA A 153 -16.70 -10.51 18.19
CA ALA A 153 -16.02 -10.40 19.47
C ALA A 153 -16.16 -11.64 20.39
N ASP A 154 -17.20 -12.45 20.21
CA ASP A 154 -17.54 -13.52 21.14
C ASP A 154 -16.96 -14.88 20.77
N GLU A 155 -16.51 -15.08 19.54
CA GLU A 155 -15.92 -16.33 19.09
C GLU A 155 -14.42 -16.16 18.78
N PRO A 156 -13.54 -17.02 19.29
CA PRO A 156 -12.12 -16.94 19.02
C PRO A 156 -11.84 -17.17 17.52
N PHE A 157 -10.83 -16.50 17.02
CA PHE A 157 -10.21 -16.85 15.73
C PHE A 157 -9.11 -17.89 15.98
N VAL A 158 -9.24 -19.08 15.38
CA VAL A 158 -8.31 -20.19 15.56
C VAL A 158 -7.83 -20.67 14.20
N GLY A 159 -6.67 -20.17 13.77
CA GLY A 159 -5.92 -20.67 12.62
C GLY A 159 -4.76 -21.57 13.03
N LYS A 160 -3.96 -21.97 12.07
CA LYS A 160 -2.71 -22.73 12.27
C LYS A 160 -1.58 -21.84 12.81
N HIS A 161 -1.50 -20.60 12.32
CA HIS A 161 -0.47 -19.62 12.62
C HIS A 161 -0.96 -18.45 13.47
N VAL A 162 -2.25 -18.12 13.39
CA VAL A 162 -2.86 -17.01 14.09
C VAL A 162 -3.93 -17.51 15.05
N ARG A 163 -3.83 -17.09 16.31
CA ARG A 163 -4.84 -17.37 17.34
C ARG A 163 -5.17 -16.08 18.09
N ILE A 164 -6.45 -15.75 18.14
CA ILE A 164 -6.98 -14.61 18.89
C ILE A 164 -8.16 -15.13 19.73
N GLU A 165 -8.00 -15.18 21.04
CA GLU A 165 -9.01 -15.74 21.95
C GLU A 165 -10.28 -14.88 21.99
N ARG A 166 -10.11 -13.57 21.87
CA ARG A 166 -11.22 -12.62 21.82
C ARG A 166 -10.91 -11.51 20.81
N PRO A 167 -11.43 -11.61 19.58
CA PRO A 167 -11.16 -10.64 18.51
C PRO A 167 -11.95 -9.33 18.70
N LEU A 168 -11.85 -8.72 19.88
CA LEU A 168 -12.50 -7.47 20.24
C LEU A 168 -11.76 -6.29 19.62
N ASN A 169 -12.48 -5.43 18.89
CA ASN A 169 -11.94 -4.22 18.28
C ASN A 169 -12.86 -3.02 18.52
N MET A 170 -12.57 -2.23 19.54
CA MET A 170 -13.31 -1.02 19.92
C MET A 170 -12.35 0.20 19.98
N PRO A 171 -12.68 1.35 19.33
CA PRO A 171 -13.80 1.53 18.39
C PRO A 171 -13.64 0.68 17.13
N GLN A 172 -14.71 0.51 16.38
CA GLN A 172 -14.65 -0.04 15.02
C GLN A 172 -14.15 1.00 14.04
N SER A 173 -13.66 0.57 12.87
CA SER A 173 -13.30 1.46 11.75
C SER A 173 -14.49 2.31 11.30
N LEU A 174 -14.22 3.44 10.65
CA LEU A 174 -15.25 4.25 10.00
C LEU A 174 -15.59 3.71 8.62
N SER A 175 -14.61 3.15 7.93
CA SER A 175 -14.77 2.51 6.62
C SER A 175 -15.72 1.31 6.70
N ARG A 176 -16.59 1.15 5.68
CA ARG A 176 -17.56 0.05 5.62
C ARG A 176 -17.45 -0.69 4.29
N PRO A 177 -17.53 -2.02 4.30
CA PRO A 177 -17.71 -2.91 5.45
C PRO A 177 -16.47 -2.98 6.37
N HIS A 178 -15.30 -2.65 5.88
CA HIS A 178 -14.02 -2.59 6.58
C HIS A 178 -13.06 -1.65 5.82
N PRO A 179 -11.89 -1.27 6.39
CA PRO A 179 -10.84 -0.61 5.63
C PRO A 179 -10.45 -1.45 4.41
N PRO A 180 -10.34 -0.86 3.19
CA PRO A 180 -10.01 -1.61 1.99
C PRO A 180 -8.69 -2.38 2.14
N ILE A 181 -8.62 -3.59 1.58
CA ILE A 181 -7.46 -4.48 1.65
C ILE A 181 -6.77 -4.54 0.31
N LEU A 182 -5.51 -4.09 0.25
CA LEU A 182 -4.63 -4.29 -0.88
C LEU A 182 -3.68 -5.45 -0.58
N ILE A 183 -3.69 -6.48 -1.43
CA ILE A 183 -2.73 -7.59 -1.34
C ILE A 183 -1.63 -7.38 -2.39
N ALA A 184 -0.39 -7.23 -1.91
CA ALA A 184 0.75 -6.92 -2.75
C ALA A 184 1.43 -8.17 -3.31
N GLY A 185 1.82 -8.09 -4.58
CA GLY A 185 2.56 -9.13 -5.29
C GLY A 185 1.86 -9.61 -6.57
N SER A 186 2.64 -10.24 -7.45
CA SER A 186 2.19 -10.71 -8.77
C SER A 186 2.14 -12.24 -8.88
N GLY A 187 2.20 -12.96 -7.76
CA GLY A 187 2.29 -14.42 -7.70
C GLY A 187 0.96 -15.10 -8.12
N GLU A 188 0.97 -15.80 -9.26
CA GLU A 188 -0.23 -16.43 -9.80
C GLU A 188 -0.79 -17.58 -8.95
N ARG A 189 0.09 -18.30 -8.24
CA ARG A 189 -0.28 -19.49 -7.46
C ARG A 189 -0.79 -19.18 -6.05
N ARG A 190 -0.40 -18.07 -5.48
CA ARG A 190 -0.73 -17.74 -4.08
C ARG A 190 -1.32 -16.34 -3.96
N THR A 191 -0.68 -15.30 -4.54
CA THR A 191 -1.13 -13.91 -4.38
C THR A 191 -2.47 -13.65 -5.07
N LEU A 192 -2.59 -13.97 -6.36
CA LEU A 192 -3.84 -13.71 -7.10
C LEU A 192 -5.06 -14.48 -6.54
N PRO A 193 -4.95 -15.75 -6.08
CA PRO A 193 -6.04 -16.39 -5.35
C PRO A 193 -6.46 -15.65 -4.07
N LEU A 194 -5.50 -15.13 -3.30
CA LEU A 194 -5.82 -14.34 -2.10
C LEU A 194 -6.49 -13.00 -2.45
N VAL A 195 -6.02 -12.35 -3.52
CA VAL A 195 -6.69 -11.13 -4.05
C VAL A 195 -8.15 -11.45 -4.42
N ALA A 196 -8.39 -12.53 -5.16
CA ALA A 196 -9.73 -12.92 -5.56
C ALA A 196 -10.67 -13.19 -4.38
N ARG A 197 -10.15 -13.77 -3.29
CA ARG A 197 -10.94 -14.08 -2.08
C ARG A 197 -11.17 -12.88 -1.20
N TYR A 198 -10.15 -12.07 -0.94
CA TYR A 198 -10.15 -11.10 0.17
C TYR A 198 -9.79 -9.68 -0.26
N GLY A 199 -9.12 -9.49 -1.42
CA GLY A 199 -8.60 -8.19 -1.82
C GLY A 199 -9.66 -7.24 -2.36
N ASP A 200 -9.54 -5.97 -1.99
CA ASP A 200 -10.25 -4.86 -2.63
C ASP A 200 -9.31 -4.16 -3.64
N ALA A 201 -8.02 -4.44 -3.56
CA ALA A 201 -7.02 -4.01 -4.54
C ALA A 201 -5.90 -5.05 -4.67
N CYS A 202 -5.24 -5.07 -5.83
CA CYS A 202 -4.00 -5.79 -6.06
C CYS A 202 -2.89 -4.83 -6.48
N ASN A 203 -1.62 -5.16 -6.19
CA ASN A 203 -0.48 -4.39 -6.67
C ASN A 203 0.42 -5.29 -7.52
N LEU A 204 0.37 -5.09 -8.85
CA LEU A 204 1.04 -5.92 -9.84
C LEU A 204 2.33 -5.27 -10.33
N ARG A 205 3.42 -6.04 -10.39
CA ARG A 205 4.67 -5.52 -10.94
C ARG A 205 4.52 -5.19 -12.44
N PRO A 206 4.90 -3.98 -12.88
CA PRO A 206 4.82 -3.60 -14.30
C PRO A 206 5.60 -4.58 -15.19
N SER A 207 4.88 -5.24 -16.07
CA SER A 207 5.43 -6.20 -17.03
C SER A 207 4.45 -6.44 -18.17
N PRO A 208 4.86 -6.97 -19.32
CA PRO A 208 3.96 -7.40 -20.40
C PRO A 208 2.97 -8.51 -19.97
N GLU A 209 3.19 -9.15 -18.83
CA GLU A 209 2.33 -10.23 -18.32
C GLU A 209 1.06 -9.73 -17.61
N ILE A 210 0.94 -8.44 -17.34
CA ILE A 210 -0.23 -7.87 -16.63
C ILE A 210 -1.56 -8.31 -17.25
N PRO A 211 -1.81 -8.24 -18.58
CA PRO A 211 -3.09 -8.66 -19.14
C PRO A 211 -3.39 -10.13 -18.82
N ARG A 212 -2.41 -11.02 -18.93
CA ARG A 212 -2.57 -12.44 -18.59
C ARG A 212 -2.86 -12.65 -17.10
N GLN A 213 -2.20 -11.89 -16.24
CA GLN A 213 -2.43 -11.94 -14.79
C GLN A 213 -3.84 -11.43 -14.43
N LEU A 214 -4.31 -10.38 -15.11
CA LEU A 214 -5.67 -9.85 -14.92
C LEU A 214 -6.74 -10.82 -15.43
N ASP A 215 -6.50 -11.49 -16.56
CA ASP A 215 -7.38 -12.55 -17.04
C ASP A 215 -7.44 -13.73 -16.06
N LEU A 216 -6.31 -14.09 -15.45
CA LEU A 216 -6.30 -15.10 -14.39
C LEU A 216 -7.09 -14.63 -13.17
N LEU A 217 -6.87 -13.41 -12.71
CA LEU A 217 -7.60 -12.83 -11.58
C LEU A 217 -9.11 -12.82 -11.85
N ARG A 218 -9.56 -12.48 -13.06
CA ARG A 218 -10.98 -12.51 -13.45
C ARG A 218 -11.56 -13.91 -13.27
N ARG A 219 -10.90 -14.94 -13.81
CA ARG A 219 -11.34 -16.34 -13.64
C ARG A 219 -11.38 -16.79 -12.18
N LEU A 220 -10.41 -16.36 -11.37
CA LEU A 220 -10.39 -16.65 -9.94
C LEU A 220 -11.56 -15.97 -9.21
N CYS A 221 -11.88 -14.72 -9.56
CA CYS A 221 -13.04 -14.02 -9.02
C CYS A 221 -14.36 -14.73 -9.39
N GLU A 222 -14.50 -15.21 -10.63
CA GLU A 222 -15.65 -16.01 -11.05
C GLU A 222 -15.81 -17.29 -10.21
N GLN A 223 -14.71 -17.98 -9.90
CA GLN A 223 -14.72 -19.17 -9.03
C GLN A 223 -15.11 -18.87 -7.59
N GLU A 224 -14.69 -17.71 -7.07
CA GLU A 224 -15.00 -17.26 -5.69
C GLU A 224 -16.33 -16.50 -5.60
N GLY A 225 -17.03 -16.29 -6.71
CA GLY A 225 -18.30 -15.55 -6.76
C GLY A 225 -18.14 -14.05 -6.43
N ARG A 226 -16.96 -13.47 -6.70
CA ARG A 226 -16.67 -12.06 -6.47
C ARG A 226 -16.67 -11.23 -7.74
N ASP A 227 -17.07 -9.97 -7.60
CA ASP A 227 -16.99 -9.01 -8.70
C ASP A 227 -15.53 -8.60 -8.95
N TYR A 228 -15.00 -8.96 -10.12
CA TYR A 228 -13.67 -8.60 -10.57
C TYR A 228 -13.51 -7.08 -10.70
N ASP A 229 -14.55 -6.36 -11.12
CA ASP A 229 -14.48 -4.92 -11.38
C ASP A 229 -14.44 -4.11 -10.06
N ALA A 230 -14.89 -4.69 -8.96
CA ALA A 230 -14.76 -4.11 -7.63
C ALA A 230 -13.32 -4.13 -7.08
N ILE A 231 -12.41 -4.92 -7.66
CA ILE A 231 -11.00 -4.96 -7.24
C ILE A 231 -10.22 -3.87 -7.98
N GLU A 232 -9.59 -2.95 -7.26
CA GLU A 232 -8.72 -1.91 -7.84
C GLU A 232 -7.39 -2.52 -8.32
N LYS A 233 -7.05 -2.32 -9.60
CA LYS A 233 -5.82 -2.84 -10.23
C LYS A 233 -4.75 -1.77 -10.15
N THR A 234 -3.70 -2.03 -9.35
CA THR A 234 -2.64 -1.05 -9.10
C THR A 234 -1.26 -1.56 -9.51
N ALA A 235 -0.32 -0.66 -9.71
CA ALA A 235 1.07 -1.00 -10.04
C ALA A 235 2.06 0.02 -9.45
N PRO A 236 3.28 -0.41 -9.06
CA PRO A 236 4.34 0.51 -8.67
C PRO A 236 4.97 1.21 -9.88
N PHE A 237 5.51 2.42 -9.66
CA PHE A 237 6.15 3.21 -10.72
C PHE A 237 7.21 4.17 -10.16
N GLY A 238 8.08 4.68 -11.04
CA GLY A 238 9.01 5.76 -10.72
C GLY A 238 8.68 7.01 -11.54
N PHE A 239 8.35 8.11 -10.88
CA PHE A 239 8.06 9.40 -11.52
C PHE A 239 9.35 10.25 -11.58
N ASP A 240 10.09 10.15 -12.66
CA ASP A 240 11.19 11.07 -12.99
C ASP A 240 10.66 12.09 -14.01
N VAL A 241 10.19 13.23 -13.51
CA VAL A 241 9.70 14.32 -14.36
C VAL A 241 10.84 15.17 -14.94
N GLY A 242 12.09 14.93 -14.52
CA GLY A 242 13.26 15.70 -14.94
C GLY A 242 13.26 17.14 -14.45
N PRO A 243 14.36 17.87 -14.69
CA PRO A 243 14.41 19.29 -14.34
C PRO A 243 13.29 20.08 -15.02
N ASN A 244 12.53 20.85 -14.22
CA ASN A 244 11.43 21.71 -14.69
C ASN A 244 10.37 20.97 -15.55
N GLY A 245 10.18 19.65 -15.36
CA GLY A 245 9.18 18.88 -16.11
C GLY A 245 9.64 18.38 -17.48
N SER A 246 10.93 18.47 -17.81
CA SER A 246 11.46 18.09 -19.14
C SER A 246 11.15 16.67 -19.58
N LYS A 247 10.84 15.76 -18.63
CA LYS A 247 10.46 14.36 -18.88
C LYS A 247 8.98 14.05 -18.61
N ALA A 248 8.16 15.05 -18.30
CA ALA A 248 6.73 14.83 -17.97
C ALA A 248 6.00 14.07 -19.10
N GLY A 249 6.29 14.37 -20.36
CA GLY A 249 5.73 13.67 -21.52
C GLY A 249 6.08 12.18 -21.57
N GLU A 250 7.29 11.79 -21.17
CA GLU A 250 7.70 10.38 -21.09
C GLU A 250 6.94 9.66 -19.97
N VAL A 251 6.79 10.29 -18.80
CA VAL A 251 6.02 9.77 -17.68
C VAL A 251 4.57 9.53 -18.11
N ILE A 252 3.92 10.52 -18.74
CA ILE A 252 2.55 10.39 -19.26
C ILE A 252 2.46 9.24 -20.28
N GLY A 253 3.42 9.09 -21.18
CA GLY A 253 3.45 8.00 -22.15
C GLY A 253 3.47 6.61 -21.51
N LYS A 254 4.27 6.43 -20.46
CA LYS A 254 4.37 5.18 -19.69
C LYS A 254 3.09 4.91 -18.88
N LEU A 255 2.48 5.94 -18.28
CA LEU A 255 1.20 5.82 -17.57
C LEU A 255 0.07 5.42 -18.51
N ARG A 256 0.02 5.98 -19.72
CA ARG A 256 -0.92 5.56 -20.76
C ARG A 256 -0.73 4.10 -21.16
N TRP A 257 0.51 3.63 -21.23
CA TRP A 257 0.79 2.22 -21.49
C TRP A 257 0.25 1.32 -20.36
N LEU A 258 0.47 1.65 -19.07
CA LEU A 258 -0.08 0.91 -17.93
C LEU A 258 -1.62 0.91 -17.94
N SER A 259 -2.26 2.05 -18.25
CA SER A 259 -3.71 2.14 -18.37
C SER A 259 -4.28 1.18 -19.42
N ARG A 260 -3.64 1.08 -20.60
CA ARG A 260 -4.05 0.14 -21.66
C ARG A 260 -3.89 -1.31 -21.25
N MET A 261 -3.05 -1.60 -20.26
CA MET A 261 -2.88 -2.94 -19.71
C MET A 261 -3.88 -3.26 -18.59
N GLY A 262 -4.79 -2.34 -18.25
CA GLY A 262 -5.81 -2.54 -17.24
C GLY A 262 -5.48 -1.97 -15.86
N ILE A 263 -4.36 -1.23 -15.69
CA ILE A 263 -4.00 -0.59 -14.42
C ILE A 263 -4.84 0.69 -14.24
N GLN A 264 -5.45 0.82 -13.07
CA GLN A 264 -6.35 1.91 -12.69
C GLN A 264 -5.66 2.96 -11.82
N THR A 265 -4.77 2.51 -10.92
CA THR A 265 -4.02 3.36 -10.00
C THR A 265 -2.53 3.00 -10.02
N VAL A 266 -1.69 4.02 -9.97
CA VAL A 266 -0.25 3.83 -9.94
C VAL A 266 0.33 4.47 -8.68
N PHE A 267 1.01 3.67 -7.86
CA PHE A 267 1.76 4.10 -6.69
C PHE A 267 3.21 4.35 -7.07
N GLY A 268 3.69 5.58 -6.93
CA GLY A 268 5.02 5.89 -7.43
C GLY A 268 5.82 6.83 -6.55
N TRP A 269 7.13 6.57 -6.48
CA TRP A 269 8.07 7.52 -5.89
C TRP A 269 8.40 8.63 -6.89
N VAL A 270 8.45 9.85 -6.40
CA VAL A 270 8.83 11.03 -7.19
C VAL A 270 10.30 11.34 -6.94
N VAL A 271 11.10 11.37 -8.00
CA VAL A 271 12.53 11.71 -7.90
C VAL A 271 12.69 13.16 -7.44
N GLY A 272 13.44 13.39 -6.35
CA GLY A 272 13.63 14.73 -5.76
C GLY A 272 12.38 15.25 -5.04
N VAL A 273 11.54 14.36 -4.50
CA VAL A 273 10.27 14.69 -3.83
C VAL A 273 10.42 15.72 -2.71
N ASP A 274 11.53 15.70 -1.98
CA ASP A 274 11.86 16.64 -0.90
C ASP A 274 12.14 18.07 -1.39
N GLN A 275 12.35 18.28 -2.69
CA GLN A 275 12.50 19.60 -3.30
C GLN A 275 11.16 20.27 -3.65
N ILE A 276 10.03 19.56 -3.52
CA ILE A 276 8.64 20.02 -3.80
C ILE A 276 8.36 20.30 -5.28
N THR A 277 9.25 20.99 -5.99
CA THR A 277 9.07 21.32 -7.43
C THR A 277 8.65 20.13 -8.30
N PRO A 278 9.19 18.90 -8.13
CA PRO A 278 8.67 17.73 -8.87
C PRO A 278 7.20 17.42 -8.62
N LEU A 279 6.70 17.64 -7.39
CA LEU A 279 5.27 17.46 -7.06
C LEU A 279 4.40 18.52 -7.75
N GLU A 280 4.87 19.78 -7.80
CA GLU A 280 4.18 20.85 -8.54
C GLU A 280 4.09 20.53 -10.04
N VAL A 281 5.15 19.97 -10.63
CA VAL A 281 5.14 19.49 -12.03
C VAL A 281 4.14 18.35 -12.20
N MET A 282 4.13 17.38 -11.28
CA MET A 282 3.14 16.30 -11.30
C MET A 282 1.71 16.85 -11.30
N GLY A 283 1.41 17.81 -10.43
CA GLY A 283 0.08 18.43 -10.32
C GLY A 283 -0.33 19.26 -11.53
N ARG A 284 0.62 19.98 -12.13
CA ARG A 284 0.35 20.86 -13.28
C ARG A 284 0.27 20.10 -14.60
N GLU A 285 1.07 19.07 -14.81
CA GLU A 285 1.27 18.46 -16.12
C GLU A 285 0.86 16.99 -16.20
N VAL A 286 1.24 16.18 -15.20
CA VAL A 286 1.08 14.71 -15.30
C VAL A 286 -0.32 14.27 -14.83
N ILE A 287 -0.72 14.65 -13.63
CA ILE A 287 -1.99 14.21 -13.03
C ILE A 287 -3.19 14.59 -13.91
N PRO A 288 -3.32 15.84 -14.40
CA PRO A 288 -4.43 16.21 -15.28
C PRO A 288 -4.42 15.43 -16.61
N ALA A 289 -3.23 15.18 -17.17
CA ALA A 289 -3.08 14.47 -18.46
C ALA A 289 -3.46 12.98 -18.40
N VAL A 290 -3.54 12.39 -17.21
CA VAL A 290 -3.89 10.97 -17.00
C VAL A 290 -5.21 10.77 -16.26
N ALA A 291 -5.82 11.83 -15.71
CA ALA A 291 -7.05 11.75 -14.92
C ALA A 291 -8.22 11.07 -15.69
N GLU A 292 -8.33 11.32 -16.99
CA GLU A 292 -9.39 10.75 -17.83
C GLU A 292 -9.07 9.35 -18.39
N LEU A 293 -7.86 8.84 -18.14
CA LEU A 293 -7.49 7.51 -18.62
C LEU A 293 -8.30 6.46 -17.85
N ARG A 294 -9.10 5.69 -18.56
CA ARG A 294 -9.80 4.51 -18.04
C ARG A 294 -8.96 3.26 -18.35
N ALA A 295 -8.92 2.33 -17.43
CA ALA A 295 -8.40 1.00 -17.69
C ALA A 295 -9.28 0.32 -18.76
N ALA A 296 -8.65 -0.37 -19.70
CA ALA A 296 -9.33 -1.06 -20.81
C ALA A 296 -10.11 -2.29 -20.32
#